data_c5f59af015486c4f84119d16dd48ea1b
#
_entry.id   c5f59af015486c4f84119d16dd48ea1b
#
_cell.length_a   1.000
_cell.length_b   1.000
_cell.length_c   1.000
_cell.angle_alpha   90.00
_cell.angle_beta   90.00
_cell.angle_gamma   90.00
#
_symmetry.space_group_name_H-M   'P 1'
#
loop_
_entity.id
_entity.type
_entity.pdbx_description
1 polymer ?
#
loop_
_entity_poly.entity_id
_entity_poly.type
_entity_poly.pdbx_seq_one_letter_code
_entity_poly.pdbx_strand_id
1 'polypeptide(L)'
;VQDTFWSLVVAHVFLVLVSSIIAIFIGVSAGIGVTRPAGKEFRSVVETIVAMGQTFPPVAVLAIAVPVMGFSEKPAIIALVLYGLLPILQGTITGVESVSRDIREVAEGVGMNARQILWRVELPLAAPVIVAGIRTSVIINIGTAAIASTVGTKTLGSPIIIGLSGFNTAYVIQGAIVVALLAIITDMIFTRWNRRLSRWRELQSLSVVKHN
;
A
#
# COMPACT_ATOMS: atom_id res chain seq x y z
N VAL A 1 -16.15 8.15 28.63
CA VAL A 1 -15.68 6.76 28.54
C VAL A 1 -14.28 6.79 27.95
N GLN A 2 -13.26 6.41 28.75
CA GLN A 2 -11.88 6.31 28.22
C GLN A 2 -11.84 5.12 27.24
N ASP A 3 -11.38 5.39 26.01
CA ASP A 3 -11.20 4.32 25.03
C ASP A 3 -10.13 3.34 25.52
N THR A 4 -10.41 2.06 25.45
CA THR A 4 -9.41 1.04 25.80
C THR A 4 -8.38 0.94 24.67
N PHE A 5 -7.13 0.59 25.00
CA PHE A 5 -6.10 0.37 23.96
C PHE A 5 -6.56 -0.61 22.89
N TRP A 6 -7.33 -1.64 23.27
CA TRP A 6 -7.89 -2.59 22.31
C TRP A 6 -8.84 -1.95 21.31
N SER A 7 -9.73 -1.06 21.77
CA SER A 7 -10.64 -0.33 20.87
C SER A 7 -9.88 0.58 19.89
N LEU A 8 -8.78 1.19 20.34
CA LEU A 8 -7.91 2.01 19.49
C LEU A 8 -7.16 1.17 18.46
N VAL A 9 -6.68 -0.03 18.84
CA VAL A 9 -6.05 -0.98 17.89
C VAL A 9 -7.03 -1.39 16.81
N VAL A 10 -8.25 -1.80 17.20
CA VAL A 10 -9.27 -2.22 16.23
C VAL A 10 -9.65 -1.09 15.27
N ALA A 11 -9.89 0.11 15.79
CA ALA A 11 -10.23 1.27 14.97
C ALA A 11 -9.08 1.66 14.03
N HIS A 12 -7.84 1.63 14.51
CA HIS A 12 -6.65 1.92 13.73
C HIS A 12 -6.45 0.90 12.60
N VAL A 13 -6.56 -0.41 12.90
CA VAL A 13 -6.46 -1.48 11.91
C VAL A 13 -7.58 -1.37 10.88
N PHE A 14 -8.80 -1.09 11.30
CA PHE A 14 -9.93 -0.89 10.39
C PHE A 14 -9.67 0.27 9.42
N LEU A 15 -9.22 1.42 9.92
CA LEU A 15 -8.90 2.59 9.11
C LEU A 15 -7.81 2.28 8.07
N VAL A 16 -6.72 1.62 8.51
CA VAL A 16 -5.62 1.20 7.62
C VAL A 16 -6.09 0.19 6.58
N LEU A 17 -6.90 -0.79 6.97
CA LEU A 17 -7.42 -1.80 6.03
C LEU A 17 -8.29 -1.17 4.95
N VAL A 18 -9.27 -0.34 5.35
CA VAL A 18 -10.19 0.31 4.39
C VAL A 18 -9.40 1.18 3.41
N SER A 19 -8.52 2.04 3.91
CA SER A 19 -7.72 2.92 3.05
C SER A 19 -6.77 2.13 2.15
N SER A 20 -6.15 1.06 2.65
CA SER A 20 -5.25 0.22 1.87
C SER A 20 -5.98 -0.55 0.78
N ILE A 21 -7.17 -1.08 1.04
CA ILE A 21 -7.99 -1.77 0.01
C ILE A 21 -8.32 -0.80 -1.13
N ILE A 22 -8.75 0.42 -0.81
CA ILE A 22 -9.04 1.44 -1.81
C ILE A 22 -7.77 1.80 -2.60
N ALA A 23 -6.66 2.03 -1.91
CA ALA A 23 -5.37 2.35 -2.54
C ALA A 23 -4.86 1.21 -3.44
N ILE A 24 -5.04 -0.07 -3.03
CA ILE A 24 -4.68 -1.25 -3.82
C ILE A 24 -5.51 -1.29 -5.09
N PHE A 25 -6.83 -1.13 -4.97
CA PHE A 25 -7.72 -1.17 -6.13
C PHE A 25 -7.34 -0.08 -7.15
N ILE A 26 -7.16 1.16 -6.71
CA ILE A 26 -6.79 2.29 -7.58
C ILE A 26 -5.37 2.12 -8.11
N GLY A 27 -4.39 1.87 -7.24
CA GLY A 27 -2.97 1.82 -7.60
C GLY A 27 -2.62 0.65 -8.53
N VAL A 28 -3.18 -0.54 -8.27
CA VAL A 28 -3.00 -1.71 -9.15
C VAL A 28 -3.69 -1.50 -10.50
N SER A 29 -4.93 -0.99 -10.50
CA SER A 29 -5.67 -0.74 -11.74
C SER A 29 -4.98 0.32 -12.60
N ALA A 30 -4.54 1.42 -11.99
CA ALA A 30 -3.79 2.47 -12.68
C ALA A 30 -2.44 1.96 -13.20
N GLY A 31 -1.69 1.21 -12.36
CA GLY A 31 -0.40 0.63 -12.73
C GLY A 31 -0.50 -0.34 -13.90
N ILE A 32 -1.51 -1.22 -13.90
CA ILE A 32 -1.79 -2.07 -15.06
C ILE A 32 -2.15 -1.23 -16.28
N GLY A 33 -3.03 -0.23 -16.11
CA GLY A 33 -3.49 0.63 -17.20
C GLY A 33 -2.35 1.32 -17.93
N VAL A 34 -1.41 1.92 -17.20
CA VAL A 34 -0.27 2.66 -17.79
C VAL A 34 0.82 1.76 -18.38
N THR A 35 0.79 0.43 -18.12
CA THR A 35 1.67 -0.52 -18.78
C THR A 35 1.10 -1.07 -20.10
N ARG A 36 -0.16 -0.79 -20.41
CA ARG A 36 -0.81 -1.21 -21.65
C ARG A 36 -0.54 -0.21 -22.79
N PRO A 37 -0.56 -0.66 -24.06
CA PRO A 37 -0.31 0.22 -25.20
C PRO A 37 -1.17 1.49 -25.19
N ALA A 38 -2.45 1.37 -24.85
CA ALA A 38 -3.38 2.51 -24.81
C ALA A 38 -3.13 3.50 -23.66
N GLY A 39 -2.49 3.07 -22.59
CA GLY A 39 -2.25 3.91 -21.40
C GLY A 39 -0.80 4.38 -21.23
N LYS A 40 0.12 3.83 -22.03
CA LYS A 40 1.57 4.06 -21.87
C LYS A 40 1.96 5.53 -22.00
N GLU A 41 1.32 6.28 -22.84
CA GLU A 41 1.55 7.72 -23.03
C GLU A 41 1.16 8.56 -21.80
N PHE A 42 0.19 8.08 -21.01
CA PHE A 42 -0.27 8.75 -19.80
C PHE A 42 0.56 8.40 -18.56
N ARG A 43 1.53 7.47 -18.66
CA ARG A 43 2.31 6.98 -17.53
C ARG A 43 2.93 8.11 -16.72
N SER A 44 3.67 9.00 -17.37
CA SER A 44 4.36 10.11 -16.69
C SER A 44 3.39 11.04 -15.96
N VAL A 45 2.22 11.29 -16.54
CA VAL A 45 1.17 12.11 -15.92
C VAL A 45 0.61 11.42 -14.69
N VAL A 46 0.28 10.13 -14.78
CA VAL A 46 -0.26 9.36 -13.65
C VAL A 46 0.76 9.25 -12.52
N GLU A 47 2.02 8.91 -12.83
CA GLU A 47 3.10 8.86 -11.83
C GLU A 47 3.30 10.22 -11.16
N THR A 48 3.27 11.31 -11.92
CA THR A 48 3.43 12.67 -11.37
C THR A 48 2.27 13.03 -10.44
N ILE A 49 1.02 12.80 -10.86
CA ILE A 49 -0.17 13.10 -10.04
C ILE A 49 -0.13 12.32 -8.73
N VAL A 50 0.18 11.03 -8.81
CA VAL A 50 0.23 10.17 -7.61
C VAL A 50 1.41 10.58 -6.70
N ALA A 51 2.57 10.92 -7.27
CA ALA A 51 3.71 11.41 -6.51
C ALA A 51 3.41 12.75 -5.80
N MET A 52 2.70 13.66 -6.47
CA MET A 52 2.25 14.92 -5.85
C MET A 52 1.40 14.67 -4.61
N GLY A 53 0.58 13.61 -4.59
CA GLY A 53 -0.21 13.24 -3.41
C GLY A 53 0.63 12.97 -2.16
N GLN A 54 1.86 12.51 -2.31
CA GLN A 54 2.78 12.29 -1.20
C GLN A 54 3.61 13.53 -0.80
N THR A 55 3.63 14.58 -1.61
CA THR A 55 4.37 15.80 -1.28
C THR A 55 3.64 16.69 -0.29
N PHE A 56 2.32 16.58 -0.20
CA PHE A 56 1.54 17.31 0.79
C PHE A 56 1.73 16.67 2.18
N PRO A 57 2.00 17.47 3.23
CA PRO A 57 2.00 16.94 4.59
C PRO A 57 0.63 16.31 4.94
N PRO A 58 0.58 15.11 5.58
CA PRO A 58 -0.70 14.47 5.93
C PRO A 58 -1.63 15.37 6.71
N VAL A 59 -1.07 16.15 7.66
CA VAL A 59 -1.85 17.11 8.45
C VAL A 59 -2.49 18.19 7.57
N ALA A 60 -1.80 18.63 6.52
CA ALA A 60 -2.35 19.62 5.59
C ALA A 60 -3.53 19.07 4.79
N VAL A 61 -3.44 17.79 4.35
CA VAL A 61 -4.56 17.11 3.68
C VAL A 61 -5.78 17.04 4.61
N LEU A 62 -5.57 16.68 5.88
CA LEU A 62 -6.64 16.65 6.87
C LEU A 62 -7.22 18.04 7.12
N ALA A 63 -6.38 19.07 7.25
CA ALA A 63 -6.81 20.45 7.49
C ALA A 63 -7.68 21.02 6.35
N ILE A 64 -7.43 20.59 5.10
CA ILE A 64 -8.23 20.98 3.93
C ILE A 64 -9.53 20.16 3.86
N ALA A 65 -9.47 18.87 4.18
CA ALA A 65 -10.61 17.97 4.01
C ALA A 65 -11.67 18.11 5.13
N VAL A 66 -11.26 18.37 6.36
CA VAL A 66 -12.17 18.49 7.52
C VAL A 66 -13.22 19.58 7.37
N PRO A 67 -12.92 20.82 6.93
CA PRO A 67 -13.94 21.85 6.72
C PRO A 67 -15.03 21.46 5.73
N VAL A 68 -14.71 20.59 4.76
CA VAL A 68 -15.64 20.15 3.71
C VAL A 68 -16.41 18.90 4.12
N MET A 69 -15.75 17.96 4.80
CA MET A 69 -16.28 16.62 5.08
C MET A 69 -16.67 16.40 6.55
N GLY A 70 -16.35 17.37 7.43
CA GLY A 70 -16.56 17.26 8.86
C GLY A 70 -15.48 16.42 9.57
N PHE A 71 -15.55 16.43 10.91
CA PHE A 71 -14.73 15.58 11.78
C PHE A 71 -15.24 14.14 11.70
N SER A 72 -14.59 13.32 10.87
CA SER A 72 -14.98 11.93 10.63
C SER A 72 -13.78 11.11 10.13
N GLU A 73 -13.98 9.82 9.89
CA GLU A 73 -12.95 8.94 9.31
C GLU A 73 -12.69 9.23 7.82
N LYS A 74 -13.61 9.90 7.12
CA LYS A 74 -13.50 10.17 5.68
C LYS A 74 -12.26 10.98 5.28
N PRO A 75 -11.95 12.14 5.90
CA PRO A 75 -10.71 12.87 5.65
C PRO A 75 -9.46 12.02 5.85
N ALA A 76 -9.46 11.18 6.91
CA ALA A 76 -8.35 10.29 7.20
C ALA A 76 -8.18 9.21 6.13
N ILE A 77 -9.27 8.58 5.68
CA ILE A 77 -9.23 7.60 4.59
C ILE A 77 -8.65 8.22 3.31
N ILE A 78 -9.07 9.42 2.93
CA ILE A 78 -8.55 10.11 1.74
C ILE A 78 -7.04 10.36 1.88
N ALA A 79 -6.59 10.89 3.01
CA ALA A 79 -5.18 11.12 3.26
C ALA A 79 -4.37 9.82 3.13
N LEU A 80 -4.80 8.74 3.78
CA LEU A 80 -4.12 7.45 3.74
C LEU A 80 -4.13 6.81 2.34
N VAL A 81 -5.21 6.95 1.58
CA VAL A 81 -5.26 6.49 0.18
C VAL A 81 -4.21 7.22 -0.65
N LEU A 82 -4.15 8.56 -0.57
CA LEU A 82 -3.17 9.35 -1.31
C LEU A 82 -1.73 8.93 -0.98
N TYR A 83 -1.42 8.70 0.30
CA TYR A 83 -0.10 8.26 0.74
C TYR A 83 0.24 6.83 0.33
N GLY A 84 -0.76 5.95 0.32
CA GLY A 84 -0.58 4.55 -0.06
C GLY A 84 -0.46 4.31 -1.57
N LEU A 85 -0.93 5.23 -2.41
CA LEU A 85 -1.03 5.01 -3.85
C LEU A 85 0.33 4.84 -4.54
N LEU A 86 1.32 5.67 -4.24
CA LEU A 86 2.59 5.70 -4.99
C LEU A 86 3.38 4.38 -4.90
N PRO A 87 3.60 3.77 -3.72
CA PRO A 87 4.30 2.50 -3.65
C PRO A 87 3.58 1.37 -4.38
N ILE A 88 2.24 1.37 -4.35
CA ILE A 88 1.42 0.36 -5.05
C ILE A 88 1.50 0.54 -6.56
N LEU A 89 1.36 1.78 -7.03
CA LEU A 89 1.47 2.12 -8.45
C LEU A 89 2.84 1.69 -9.00
N GLN A 90 3.92 2.11 -8.35
CA GLN A 90 5.29 1.80 -8.76
C GLN A 90 5.58 0.30 -8.69
N GLY A 91 5.16 -0.38 -7.61
CA GLY A 91 5.27 -1.83 -7.48
C GLY A 91 4.53 -2.58 -8.58
N THR A 92 3.37 -2.08 -9.00
CA THR A 92 2.58 -2.69 -10.07
C THR A 92 3.25 -2.48 -11.43
N ILE A 93 3.67 -1.27 -11.75
CA ILE A 93 4.37 -0.95 -13.00
C ILE A 93 5.64 -1.79 -13.10
N THR A 94 6.50 -1.73 -12.09
CA THR A 94 7.77 -2.47 -12.05
C THR A 94 7.53 -3.98 -12.11
N GLY A 95 6.52 -4.47 -11.40
CA GLY A 95 6.18 -5.90 -11.42
C GLY A 95 5.77 -6.39 -12.79
N VAL A 96 4.87 -5.68 -13.46
CA VAL A 96 4.41 -6.05 -14.82
C VAL A 96 5.55 -5.93 -15.83
N GLU A 97 6.36 -4.87 -15.76
CA GLU A 97 7.49 -4.66 -16.67
C GLU A 97 8.64 -5.66 -16.45
N SER A 98 8.77 -6.24 -15.26
CA SER A 98 9.78 -7.25 -14.96
C SER A 98 9.55 -8.59 -15.66
N VAL A 99 8.37 -8.81 -16.23
CA VAL A 99 8.08 -10.02 -17.02
C VAL A 99 8.80 -9.93 -18.38
N SER A 100 9.66 -10.91 -18.66
CA SER A 100 10.49 -10.88 -19.88
C SER A 100 9.63 -10.89 -21.15
N ARG A 101 10.17 -10.26 -22.18
CA ARG A 101 9.53 -10.23 -23.51
C ARG A 101 9.36 -11.61 -24.09
N ASP A 102 10.37 -12.49 -23.90
CA ASP A 102 10.34 -13.86 -24.42
C ASP A 102 9.15 -14.65 -23.87
N ILE A 103 8.84 -14.50 -22.56
CA ILE A 103 7.68 -15.16 -21.95
C ILE A 103 6.36 -14.67 -22.58
N ARG A 104 6.26 -13.38 -22.90
CA ARG A 104 5.09 -12.82 -23.58
C ARG A 104 4.97 -13.34 -25.01
N GLU A 105 6.07 -13.37 -25.77
CA GLU A 105 6.12 -13.89 -27.14
C GLU A 105 5.74 -15.36 -27.20
N VAL A 106 6.21 -16.18 -26.25
CA VAL A 106 5.78 -17.58 -26.14
C VAL A 106 4.27 -17.69 -25.85
N ALA A 107 3.75 -16.87 -24.95
CA ALA A 107 2.32 -16.86 -24.63
C ALA A 107 1.46 -16.44 -25.84
N GLU A 108 1.92 -15.46 -26.63
CA GLU A 108 1.29 -15.05 -27.88
C GLU A 108 1.36 -16.20 -28.92
N GLY A 109 2.52 -16.85 -29.03
CA GLY A 109 2.75 -17.98 -29.99
C GLY A 109 1.85 -19.18 -29.72
N VAL A 110 1.44 -19.44 -28.47
CA VAL A 110 0.43 -20.47 -28.13
C VAL A 110 -1.02 -19.98 -28.26
N GLY A 111 -1.23 -18.79 -28.82
CA GLY A 111 -2.56 -18.22 -29.10
C GLY A 111 -3.26 -17.51 -27.95
N MET A 112 -2.55 -17.10 -26.90
CA MET A 112 -3.15 -16.31 -25.83
C MET A 112 -3.43 -14.88 -26.29
N ASN A 113 -4.64 -14.38 -26.00
CA ASN A 113 -4.96 -12.98 -26.21
C ASN A 113 -4.38 -12.11 -25.07
N ALA A 114 -4.31 -10.78 -25.27
CA ALA A 114 -3.72 -9.82 -24.33
C ALA A 114 -4.30 -9.93 -22.91
N ARG A 115 -5.62 -10.21 -22.78
CA ARG A 115 -6.27 -10.37 -21.47
C ARG A 115 -5.84 -11.68 -20.78
N GLN A 116 -5.68 -12.75 -21.53
CA GLN A 116 -5.18 -14.03 -21.01
C GLN A 116 -3.74 -13.90 -20.58
N ILE A 117 -2.89 -13.22 -21.36
CA ILE A 117 -1.50 -12.95 -21.03
C ILE A 117 -1.43 -12.15 -19.72
N LEU A 118 -2.21 -11.07 -19.58
CA LEU A 118 -2.24 -10.28 -18.36
C LEU A 118 -2.58 -11.13 -17.13
N TRP A 119 -3.70 -11.86 -17.17
CA TRP A 119 -4.21 -12.54 -15.98
C TRP A 119 -3.51 -13.86 -15.66
N ARG A 120 -3.03 -14.59 -16.68
CA ARG A 120 -2.46 -15.93 -16.50
C ARG A 120 -0.93 -15.96 -16.51
N VAL A 121 -0.29 -14.91 -17.03
CA VAL A 121 1.17 -14.86 -17.18
C VAL A 121 1.74 -13.65 -16.42
N GLU A 122 1.39 -12.43 -16.82
CA GLU A 122 2.02 -11.23 -16.28
C GLU A 122 1.72 -11.02 -14.78
N LEU A 123 0.46 -11.01 -14.36
CA LEU A 123 0.09 -10.76 -12.98
C LEU A 123 0.63 -11.83 -11.99
N PRO A 124 0.56 -13.14 -12.27
CA PRO A 124 1.18 -14.14 -11.42
C PRO A 124 2.69 -13.97 -11.28
N LEU A 125 3.38 -13.64 -12.37
CA LEU A 125 4.82 -13.39 -12.35
C LEU A 125 5.20 -12.05 -11.71
N ALA A 126 4.36 -11.03 -11.84
CA ALA A 126 4.51 -9.71 -11.22
C ALA A 126 4.15 -9.70 -9.73
N ALA A 127 3.33 -10.67 -9.26
CA ALA A 127 2.75 -10.69 -7.93
C ALA A 127 3.75 -10.43 -6.78
N PRO A 128 4.96 -11.00 -6.74
CA PRO A 128 5.91 -10.73 -5.67
C PRO A 128 6.33 -9.26 -5.58
N VAL A 129 6.46 -8.59 -6.72
CA VAL A 129 6.85 -7.17 -6.79
C VAL A 129 5.67 -6.26 -6.44
N ILE A 130 4.47 -6.59 -6.92
CA ILE A 130 3.23 -5.90 -6.57
C ILE A 130 2.98 -5.99 -5.06
N VAL A 131 3.10 -7.16 -4.48
CA VAL A 131 2.93 -7.39 -3.03
C VAL A 131 3.99 -6.64 -2.22
N ALA A 132 5.22 -6.48 -2.72
CA ALA A 132 6.22 -5.66 -2.07
C ALA A 132 5.82 -4.17 -2.05
N GLY A 133 5.25 -3.65 -3.13
CA GLY A 133 4.68 -2.29 -3.17
C GLY A 133 3.52 -2.10 -2.20
N ILE A 134 2.59 -3.07 -2.16
CA ILE A 134 1.47 -3.09 -1.21
C ILE A 134 1.97 -3.11 0.24
N ARG A 135 2.97 -3.96 0.56
CA ARG A 135 3.61 -4.01 1.87
C ARG A 135 4.13 -2.64 2.30
N THR A 136 4.89 -1.97 1.43
CA THR A 136 5.43 -0.63 1.70
C THR A 136 4.31 0.36 1.98
N SER A 137 3.26 0.37 1.18
CA SER A 137 2.08 1.22 1.35
C SER A 137 1.39 1.00 2.70
N VAL A 138 1.11 -0.26 3.06
CA VAL A 138 0.42 -0.60 4.32
C VAL A 138 1.25 -0.17 5.53
N ILE A 139 2.57 -0.37 5.50
CA ILE A 139 3.46 0.05 6.59
C ILE A 139 3.47 1.58 6.74
N ILE A 140 3.56 2.31 5.63
CA ILE A 140 3.44 3.78 5.64
C ILE A 140 2.10 4.20 6.24
N ASN A 141 1.01 3.56 5.82
CA ASN A 141 -0.33 3.87 6.31
C ASN A 141 -0.51 3.59 7.80
N ILE A 142 0.10 2.52 8.36
CA ILE A 142 0.08 2.26 9.80
C ILE A 142 0.69 3.44 10.58
N GLY A 143 1.84 3.94 10.17
CA GLY A 143 2.46 5.10 10.81
C GLY A 143 1.64 6.39 10.63
N THR A 144 1.19 6.64 9.40
CA THR A 144 0.46 7.87 9.04
C THR A 144 -0.93 7.92 9.67
N ALA A 145 -1.61 6.78 9.85
CA ALA A 145 -2.93 6.73 10.48
C ALA A 145 -2.96 7.26 11.92
N ALA A 146 -1.81 7.26 12.62
CA ALA A 146 -1.73 7.87 13.95
C ALA A 146 -2.09 9.37 13.93
N ILE A 147 -1.79 10.08 12.83
CA ILE A 147 -2.07 11.52 12.68
C ILE A 147 -3.58 11.79 12.58
N ALA A 148 -4.39 10.83 12.16
CA ALA A 148 -5.85 10.98 12.07
C ALA A 148 -6.51 11.29 13.43
N SER A 149 -5.84 10.99 14.54
CA SER A 149 -6.32 11.39 15.88
C SER A 149 -6.39 12.90 16.08
N THR A 150 -5.63 13.69 15.32
CA THR A 150 -5.69 15.18 15.38
C THR A 150 -7.03 15.73 14.89
N VAL A 151 -7.76 14.96 14.10
CA VAL A 151 -9.08 15.32 13.56
C VAL A 151 -10.22 14.54 14.22
N GLY A 152 -9.98 14.02 15.42
CA GLY A 152 -11.00 13.32 16.20
C GLY A 152 -11.27 11.88 15.80
N THR A 153 -10.52 11.31 14.84
CA THR A 153 -10.64 9.90 14.46
C THR A 153 -9.94 9.03 15.51
N LYS A 154 -10.64 7.98 15.98
CA LYS A 154 -10.06 7.03 16.94
C LYS A 154 -8.96 6.22 16.29
N THR A 155 -7.73 6.41 16.74
CA THR A 155 -6.56 5.63 16.31
C THR A 155 -5.56 5.45 17.45
N LEU A 156 -4.52 4.64 17.22
CA LEU A 156 -3.38 4.51 18.13
C LEU A 156 -2.56 5.80 18.28
N GLY A 157 -2.85 6.83 17.49
CA GLY A 157 -2.32 8.18 17.66
C GLY A 157 -2.94 8.91 18.85
N SER A 158 -4.14 8.54 19.31
CA SER A 158 -4.81 9.22 20.44
C SER A 158 -3.97 9.24 21.71
N PRO A 159 -3.36 8.13 22.19
CA PRO A 159 -2.45 8.16 23.33
C PRO A 159 -1.25 9.10 23.13
N ILE A 160 -0.71 9.12 21.89
CA ILE A 160 0.44 9.98 21.57
C ILE A 160 0.05 11.46 21.67
N ILE A 161 -1.07 11.86 21.06
CA ILE A 161 -1.54 13.25 21.05
C ILE A 161 -1.93 13.71 22.46
N ILE A 162 -2.68 12.88 23.19
CA ILE A 162 -3.08 13.17 24.58
C ILE A 162 -1.84 13.25 25.47
N GLY A 163 -0.88 12.34 25.32
CA GLY A 163 0.37 12.35 26.08
C GLY A 163 1.22 13.58 25.80
N LEU A 164 1.31 14.03 24.55
CA LEU A 164 2.01 15.25 24.17
C LEU A 164 1.34 16.49 24.80
N SER A 165 0.02 16.59 24.71
CA SER A 165 -0.73 17.74 25.25
C SER A 165 -0.73 17.79 26.79
N GLY A 166 -0.67 16.62 27.44
CA GLY A 166 -0.67 16.49 28.90
C GLY A 166 0.73 16.32 29.50
N PHE A 167 1.81 16.51 28.74
CA PHE A 167 3.21 16.31 29.19
C PHE A 167 3.45 14.91 29.79
N ASN A 168 2.71 13.90 29.35
CA ASN A 168 2.82 12.53 29.83
C ASN A 168 3.64 11.69 28.83
N THR A 169 4.96 11.68 28.99
CA THR A 169 5.89 10.95 28.13
C THR A 169 5.63 9.44 28.14
N ALA A 170 5.20 8.87 29.27
CA ALA A 170 4.91 7.43 29.34
C ALA A 170 3.75 7.05 28.41
N TYR A 171 2.73 7.89 28.31
CA TYR A 171 1.58 7.65 27.44
C TYR A 171 1.92 7.79 25.96
N VAL A 172 2.80 8.76 25.63
CA VAL A 172 3.38 8.88 24.27
C VAL A 172 4.13 7.62 23.88
N ILE A 173 5.02 7.13 24.76
CA ILE A 173 5.83 5.94 24.51
C ILE A 173 4.93 4.70 24.33
N GLN A 174 3.92 4.52 25.16
CA GLN A 174 2.97 3.41 25.05
C GLN A 174 2.29 3.40 23.67
N GLY A 175 1.76 4.55 23.22
CA GLY A 175 1.13 4.66 21.90
C GLY A 175 2.11 4.35 20.76
N ALA A 176 3.32 4.92 20.82
CA ALA A 176 4.36 4.71 19.82
C ALA A 176 4.81 3.24 19.73
N ILE A 177 5.00 2.56 20.86
CA ILE A 177 5.36 1.14 20.88
C ILE A 177 4.28 0.28 20.24
N VAL A 178 3.00 0.53 20.54
CA VAL A 178 1.90 -0.26 19.96
C VAL A 178 1.81 -0.07 18.45
N VAL A 179 1.97 1.16 17.95
CA VAL A 179 2.03 1.43 16.49
C VAL A 179 3.22 0.71 15.85
N ALA A 180 4.41 0.78 16.46
CA ALA A 180 5.60 0.12 15.95
C ALA A 180 5.45 -1.41 15.93
N LEU A 181 4.90 -2.01 16.98
CA LEU A 181 4.62 -3.45 17.04
C LEU A 181 3.62 -3.87 15.96
N LEU A 182 2.56 -3.10 15.74
CA LEU A 182 1.60 -3.36 14.67
C LEU A 182 2.27 -3.34 13.30
N ALA A 183 3.14 -2.35 13.03
CA ALA A 183 3.89 -2.25 11.79
C ALA A 183 4.83 -3.45 11.59
N ILE A 184 5.58 -3.84 12.64
CA ILE A 184 6.50 -4.98 12.59
C ILE A 184 5.75 -6.30 12.34
N ILE A 185 4.64 -6.54 13.04
CA ILE A 185 3.83 -7.75 12.84
C ILE A 185 3.29 -7.80 11.41
N THR A 186 2.76 -6.69 10.91
CA THR A 186 2.27 -6.58 9.53
C THR A 186 3.38 -6.83 8.53
N ASP A 187 4.56 -6.25 8.74
CA ASP A 187 5.75 -6.46 7.92
C ASP A 187 6.18 -7.94 7.86
N MET A 188 6.18 -8.61 9.00
CA MET A 188 6.50 -10.04 9.09
C MET A 188 5.49 -10.91 8.32
N ILE A 189 4.19 -10.56 8.37
CA ILE A 189 3.13 -11.27 7.64
C ILE A 189 3.36 -11.13 6.14
N PHE A 190 3.55 -9.90 5.64
CA PHE A 190 3.82 -9.64 4.23
C PHE A 190 5.11 -10.30 3.74
N THR A 191 6.17 -10.26 4.55
CA THR A 191 7.45 -10.92 4.22
C THR A 191 7.27 -12.44 4.05
N ARG A 192 6.53 -13.09 4.96
CA ARG A 192 6.24 -14.52 4.84
C ARG A 192 5.41 -14.84 3.60
N TRP A 193 4.41 -14.01 3.33
CA TRP A 193 3.57 -14.17 2.15
C TRP A 193 4.38 -13.99 0.86
N ASN A 194 5.18 -12.93 0.78
CA ASN A 194 6.00 -12.66 -0.41
C ASN A 194 7.03 -13.77 -0.67
N ARG A 195 7.66 -14.34 0.37
CA ARG A 195 8.55 -15.50 0.24
C ARG A 195 7.84 -16.73 -0.36
N ARG A 196 6.57 -16.95 -0.05
CA ARG A 196 5.80 -18.04 -0.64
C ARG A 196 5.55 -17.81 -2.14
N LEU A 197 5.26 -16.58 -2.53
CA LEU A 197 5.06 -16.20 -3.94
C LEU A 197 6.36 -16.30 -4.75
N SER A 198 7.51 -15.96 -4.16
CA SER A 198 8.82 -15.98 -4.84
C SER A 198 9.39 -17.38 -5.04
N ARG A 199 9.01 -18.38 -4.23
CA ARG A 199 9.52 -19.77 -4.35
C ARG A 199 9.29 -20.38 -5.74
N TRP A 200 8.22 -20.03 -6.40
CA TRP A 200 7.94 -20.50 -7.77
C TRP A 200 8.94 -19.96 -8.80
N ARG A 201 9.47 -18.77 -8.60
CA ARG A 201 10.52 -18.17 -9.48
C ARG A 201 11.89 -18.86 -9.30
N GLU A 202 12.27 -19.18 -8.09
CA GLU A 202 13.56 -19.84 -7.79
C GLU A 202 13.60 -21.26 -8.38
N LEU A 203 12.51 -22.00 -8.32
CA LEU A 203 12.42 -23.34 -8.91
C LEU A 203 12.56 -23.32 -10.43
N GLN A 204 12.05 -22.29 -11.09
CA GLN A 204 12.18 -22.13 -12.54
C GLN A 204 13.61 -21.74 -12.96
N SER A 205 14.31 -20.90 -12.21
CA SER A 205 15.70 -20.54 -12.51
C SER A 205 16.66 -21.72 -12.34
N LEU A 206 16.44 -22.58 -11.34
CA LEU A 206 17.25 -23.77 -11.11
C LEU A 206 17.02 -24.87 -12.18
N SER A 207 15.85 -24.95 -12.78
CA SER A 207 15.58 -25.92 -13.85
C SER A 207 16.27 -25.56 -15.17
N VAL A 208 16.44 -24.28 -15.46
CA VAL A 208 17.14 -23.79 -16.67
C VAL A 208 18.66 -24.00 -16.55
N VAL A 209 19.24 -23.81 -15.37
CA VAL A 209 20.69 -24.01 -15.14
C VAL A 209 21.08 -25.50 -15.15
N LYS A 210 20.17 -26.42 -14.92
CA LYS A 210 20.44 -27.88 -14.91
C LYS A 210 20.43 -28.53 -16.32
N HIS A 211 20.03 -27.81 -17.35
CA HIS A 211 19.95 -28.31 -18.72
C HIS A 211 20.95 -27.64 -19.69
N ASN A 212 21.85 -26.81 -19.17
CA ASN A 212 23.06 -26.34 -19.85
C ASN A 212 24.31 -26.96 -19.19
#